data_fbe44b7cf2d1c42c8728ff00b44b084f
#
_entry.id   fbe44b7cf2d1c42c8728ff00b44b084f
#
_cell.length_a   1.000
_cell.length_b   1.000
_cell.length_c   1.000
_cell.angle_alpha   90.00
_cell.angle_beta   90.00
_cell.angle_gamma   90.00
#
_symmetry.space_group_name_H-M   'P 1'
#
loop_
_entity.id
_entity.type
_entity.pdbx_description
1 polymer ?
#
loop_
_entity_poly.entity_id
_entity_poly.type
_entity_poly.pdbx_seq_one_letter_code
_entity_poly.pdbx_strand_id
1 'polypeptide(L)'
;MLDFSPYQKDIARLFQDGLDLERLRDKTILVVGATGLVGGCVVDVLMQNPARCYKVIAAGRNKERAQQKFAAYWEDESFFFAKIDVIQPVIMSMNGMMVESVYDELAEGADYIIDAASNASPNFFSQEPVEVMKANINGVSHLIEYGLKHRMKRMVYVSSGEIYGEGDGSEFTEKSSGYVDCASVRACYPSSKRAAETLCMAYGAEYGADVVIARLSHTYGSGFTESDNRVYAQFIRNVLRGEDIVLKSKGEAFRSWLYVVDAAHAILRLLLDGERSNAYNVAHSESNISIRQLAELIARKANRKVVFDIPEEDVQQGNTTPITKATFNTDKIKALGWKPLFDVEEGFGHTLQDVEKSLSR
;
A
#
# COMPACT_ATOMS: atom_id res chain seq x y z
N MET A 1 -19.82 -15.60 21.60
CA MET A 1 -19.77 -14.64 20.47
C MET A 1 -18.31 -14.39 20.17
N LEU A 2 -17.84 -14.67 18.95
CA LEU A 2 -16.45 -14.35 18.57
C LEU A 2 -16.29 -12.83 18.66
N ASP A 3 -15.37 -12.37 19.50
CA ASP A 3 -15.07 -10.93 19.66
C ASP A 3 -14.13 -10.50 18.52
N PHE A 4 -14.74 -10.17 17.39
CA PHE A 4 -14.01 -9.64 16.24
C PHE A 4 -13.32 -8.31 16.59
N SER A 5 -12.08 -8.16 16.14
CA SER A 5 -11.37 -6.89 16.26
C SER A 5 -12.07 -5.79 15.42
N PRO A 6 -11.86 -4.50 15.74
CA PRO A 6 -12.35 -3.42 14.88
C PRO A 6 -12.00 -3.62 13.40
N TYR A 7 -10.75 -3.96 13.10
CA TYR A 7 -10.28 -4.24 11.75
C TYR A 7 -11.08 -5.33 11.01
N GLN A 8 -11.43 -6.43 11.71
CA GLN A 8 -12.24 -7.49 11.11
C GLN A 8 -13.69 -7.04 10.85
N LYS A 9 -14.26 -6.21 11.74
CA LYS A 9 -15.57 -5.60 11.53
C LYS A 9 -15.57 -4.63 10.36
N ASP A 10 -14.47 -3.87 10.21
CA ASP A 10 -14.29 -2.94 9.10
C ASP A 10 -14.23 -3.66 7.75
N ILE A 11 -13.51 -4.79 7.68
CA ILE A 11 -13.51 -5.63 6.48
C ILE A 11 -14.93 -6.16 6.17
N ALA A 12 -15.65 -6.64 7.17
CA ALA A 12 -17.01 -7.12 6.98
C ALA A 12 -17.96 -6.03 6.46
N ARG A 13 -17.75 -4.76 6.87
CA ARG A 13 -18.52 -3.60 6.42
C ARG A 13 -18.37 -3.36 4.91
N LEU A 14 -17.21 -3.69 4.29
CA LEU A 14 -17.03 -3.56 2.83
C LEU A 14 -18.06 -4.39 2.06
N PHE A 15 -18.33 -5.62 2.51
CA PHE A 15 -19.30 -6.50 1.87
C PHE A 15 -20.75 -6.06 2.14
N GLN A 16 -21.00 -5.49 3.31
CA GLN A 16 -22.32 -4.91 3.63
C GLN A 16 -22.60 -3.64 2.81
N ASP A 17 -21.55 -2.87 2.46
CA ASP A 17 -21.64 -1.66 1.62
C ASP A 17 -21.55 -1.98 0.11
N GLY A 18 -21.60 -3.24 -0.28
CA GLY A 18 -21.76 -3.68 -1.67
C GLY A 18 -20.47 -4.00 -2.42
N LEU A 19 -19.37 -4.32 -1.73
CA LEU A 19 -18.22 -4.92 -2.40
C LEU A 19 -18.59 -6.32 -2.89
N ASP A 20 -18.78 -6.46 -4.19
CA ASP A 20 -19.10 -7.73 -4.87
C ASP A 20 -17.86 -8.26 -5.62
N LEU A 21 -17.39 -9.44 -5.21
CA LEU A 21 -16.25 -10.14 -5.79
C LEU A 21 -16.67 -11.38 -6.60
N GLU A 22 -17.97 -11.54 -6.92
CA GLU A 22 -18.49 -12.68 -7.71
C GLU A 22 -17.81 -12.81 -9.09
N ARG A 23 -17.40 -11.69 -9.68
CA ARG A 23 -16.67 -11.66 -10.96
C ARG A 23 -15.29 -12.33 -10.91
N LEU A 24 -14.76 -12.61 -9.70
CA LEU A 24 -13.53 -13.37 -9.48
C LEU A 24 -13.76 -14.88 -9.35
N ARG A 25 -15.00 -15.37 -9.56
CA ARG A 25 -15.34 -16.80 -9.50
C ARG A 25 -14.40 -17.62 -10.37
N ASP A 26 -13.85 -18.70 -9.78
CA ASP A 26 -12.92 -19.63 -10.43
C ASP A 26 -11.64 -18.98 -10.96
N LYS A 27 -11.23 -17.84 -10.35
CA LYS A 27 -10.01 -17.11 -10.69
C LYS A 27 -8.94 -17.29 -9.63
N THR A 28 -7.70 -17.11 -10.06
CA THR A 28 -6.53 -17.04 -9.18
C THR A 28 -6.04 -15.60 -9.10
N ILE A 29 -5.94 -15.07 -7.87
CA ILE A 29 -5.49 -13.71 -7.59
C ILE A 29 -4.12 -13.79 -6.89
N LEU A 30 -3.09 -13.24 -7.52
CA LEU A 30 -1.76 -13.09 -6.97
C LEU A 30 -1.61 -11.71 -6.31
N VAL A 31 -1.33 -11.68 -5.01
CA VAL A 31 -1.05 -10.46 -4.25
C VAL A 31 0.41 -10.43 -3.86
N VAL A 32 1.21 -9.58 -4.51
CA VAL A 32 2.64 -9.42 -4.26
C VAL A 32 2.87 -8.30 -3.23
N GLY A 33 3.85 -8.49 -2.33
CA GLY A 33 3.99 -7.63 -1.16
C GLY A 33 2.96 -7.91 -0.06
N ALA A 34 2.41 -9.12 -0.05
CA ALA A 34 1.31 -9.55 0.83
C ALA A 34 1.61 -9.40 2.33
N THR A 35 2.88 -9.47 2.76
CA THR A 35 3.22 -9.27 4.19
C THR A 35 3.29 -7.80 4.61
N GLY A 36 3.18 -6.86 3.67
CA GLY A 36 3.10 -5.42 3.94
C GLY A 36 1.73 -4.96 4.49
N LEU A 37 1.60 -3.65 4.73
CA LEU A 37 0.36 -3.05 5.23
C LEU A 37 -0.79 -3.21 4.22
N VAL A 38 -0.60 -2.71 3.00
CA VAL A 38 -1.65 -2.67 1.97
C VAL A 38 -1.91 -4.08 1.41
N GLY A 39 -0.85 -4.78 0.95
CA GLY A 39 -1.01 -6.13 0.40
C GLY A 39 -1.63 -7.11 1.39
N GLY A 40 -1.27 -7.00 2.68
CA GLY A 40 -1.87 -7.83 3.73
C GLY A 40 -3.35 -7.57 3.92
N CYS A 41 -3.76 -6.31 3.92
CA CYS A 41 -5.18 -5.97 4.01
C CYS A 41 -5.96 -6.46 2.79
N VAL A 42 -5.39 -6.39 1.58
CA VAL A 42 -6.01 -6.95 0.37
C VAL A 42 -6.21 -8.46 0.51
N VAL A 43 -5.19 -9.19 1.00
CA VAL A 43 -5.33 -10.65 1.28
C VAL A 43 -6.43 -10.89 2.30
N ASP A 44 -6.46 -10.14 3.40
CA ASP A 44 -7.48 -10.29 4.44
C ASP A 44 -8.90 -10.04 3.91
N VAL A 45 -9.10 -9.00 3.08
CA VAL A 45 -10.40 -8.74 2.43
C VAL A 45 -10.80 -9.89 1.52
N LEU A 46 -9.88 -10.39 0.68
CA LEU A 46 -10.14 -11.51 -0.20
C LEU A 46 -10.50 -12.79 0.58
N MET A 47 -9.74 -13.10 1.64
CA MET A 47 -9.93 -14.32 2.43
C MET A 47 -11.16 -14.27 3.35
N GLN A 48 -11.55 -13.09 3.83
CA GLN A 48 -12.73 -12.91 4.71
C GLN A 48 -14.04 -12.69 3.92
N ASN A 49 -14.00 -12.72 2.59
CA ASN A 49 -15.22 -12.68 1.78
C ASN A 49 -16.10 -13.91 2.09
N PRO A 50 -17.32 -13.73 2.63
CA PRO A 50 -18.20 -14.86 2.98
C PRO A 50 -18.66 -15.67 1.75
N ALA A 51 -18.65 -15.06 0.56
CA ALA A 51 -19.01 -15.70 -0.71
C ALA A 51 -17.77 -16.05 -1.55
N ARG A 52 -16.61 -16.27 -0.91
CA ARG A 52 -15.34 -16.58 -1.60
C ARG A 52 -15.48 -17.80 -2.51
N CYS A 53 -15.13 -17.62 -3.77
CA CYS A 53 -15.20 -18.63 -4.83
C CYS A 53 -13.99 -18.56 -5.79
N TYR A 54 -12.83 -18.15 -5.27
CA TYR A 54 -11.58 -17.95 -5.99
C TYR A 54 -10.37 -18.36 -5.12
N LYS A 55 -9.21 -18.51 -5.76
CA LYS A 55 -7.94 -18.80 -5.09
C LYS A 55 -7.15 -17.52 -4.85
N VAL A 56 -6.45 -17.43 -3.72
CA VAL A 56 -5.57 -16.31 -3.36
C VAL A 56 -4.14 -16.82 -3.18
N ILE A 57 -3.22 -16.26 -3.94
CA ILE A 57 -1.79 -16.49 -3.77
C ILE A 57 -1.19 -15.24 -3.13
N ALA A 58 -0.82 -15.34 -1.87
CA ALA A 58 -0.06 -14.31 -1.17
C ALA A 58 1.42 -14.50 -1.47
N ALA A 59 2.12 -13.45 -1.93
CA ALA A 59 3.53 -13.55 -2.29
C ALA A 59 4.39 -12.52 -1.56
N GLY A 60 5.60 -12.94 -1.16
CA GLY A 60 6.56 -12.10 -0.47
C GLY A 60 7.85 -12.84 -0.13
N ARG A 61 8.84 -12.12 0.40
CA ARG A 61 10.20 -12.64 0.62
C ARG A 61 10.34 -13.53 1.88
N ASN A 62 9.51 -13.33 2.88
CA ASN A 62 9.66 -13.97 4.20
C ASN A 62 8.44 -14.87 4.48
N LYS A 63 8.65 -16.20 4.40
CA LYS A 63 7.62 -17.21 4.61
C LYS A 63 7.19 -17.29 6.08
N GLU A 64 8.12 -17.18 7.01
CA GLU A 64 7.86 -17.27 8.46
C GLU A 64 6.94 -16.13 8.90
N ARG A 65 7.22 -14.92 8.44
CA ARG A 65 6.36 -13.75 8.69
C ARG A 65 4.98 -13.92 8.05
N ALA A 66 4.93 -14.47 6.83
CA ALA A 66 3.67 -14.74 6.16
C ALA A 66 2.84 -15.78 6.93
N GLN A 67 3.48 -16.84 7.43
CA GLN A 67 2.83 -17.88 8.22
C GLN A 67 2.22 -17.34 9.51
N GLN A 68 2.92 -16.44 10.19
CA GLN A 68 2.39 -15.77 11.38
C GLN A 68 1.21 -14.85 11.02
N LYS A 69 1.37 -14.03 9.98
CA LYS A 69 0.35 -13.05 9.56
C LYS A 69 -0.92 -13.72 9.07
N PHE A 70 -0.81 -14.79 8.30
CA PHE A 70 -1.92 -15.49 7.64
C PHE A 70 -2.23 -16.83 8.29
N ALA A 71 -1.89 -17.01 9.57
CA ALA A 71 -2.11 -18.26 10.30
C ALA A 71 -3.57 -18.75 10.22
N ALA A 72 -4.55 -17.82 10.21
CA ALA A 72 -5.97 -18.14 10.11
C ALA A 72 -6.37 -18.75 8.73
N TYR A 73 -5.55 -18.56 7.70
CA TYR A 73 -5.83 -19.02 6.32
C TYR A 73 -4.87 -20.11 5.86
N TRP A 74 -3.84 -20.44 6.66
CA TRP A 74 -2.71 -21.26 6.21
C TRP A 74 -3.08 -22.65 5.73
N GLU A 75 -4.12 -23.23 6.31
CA GLU A 75 -4.65 -24.57 5.97
C GLU A 75 -5.90 -24.49 5.05
N ASP A 76 -6.26 -23.29 4.56
CA ASP A 76 -7.40 -23.12 3.65
C ASP A 76 -6.99 -23.50 2.22
N GLU A 77 -7.71 -24.41 1.59
CA GLU A 77 -7.42 -24.94 0.24
C GLU A 77 -7.43 -23.85 -0.85
N SER A 78 -8.02 -22.70 -0.60
CA SER A 78 -8.02 -21.56 -1.52
C SER A 78 -6.91 -20.55 -1.25
N PHE A 79 -6.06 -20.77 -0.22
CA PHE A 79 -4.95 -19.88 0.13
C PHE A 79 -3.61 -20.56 -0.12
N PHE A 80 -2.70 -19.86 -0.78
CA PHE A 80 -1.34 -20.29 -1.02
C PHE A 80 -0.36 -19.17 -0.69
N PHE A 81 0.85 -19.54 -0.23
CA PHE A 81 1.94 -18.59 -0.09
C PHE A 81 3.10 -18.96 -1.02
N ALA A 82 3.50 -18.02 -1.87
CA ALA A 82 4.67 -18.12 -2.74
C ALA A 82 5.81 -17.23 -2.21
N LYS A 83 7.02 -17.82 -2.08
CA LYS A 83 8.22 -17.06 -1.71
C LYS A 83 8.82 -16.40 -2.94
N ILE A 84 8.59 -15.09 -3.11
CA ILE A 84 9.05 -14.31 -4.26
C ILE A 84 9.87 -13.11 -3.83
N ASP A 85 11.01 -12.87 -4.49
CA ASP A 85 11.70 -11.61 -4.51
C ASP A 85 11.55 -10.97 -5.89
N VAL A 86 10.78 -9.90 -5.98
CA VAL A 86 10.49 -9.22 -7.26
C VAL A 86 11.72 -8.60 -7.92
N ILE A 87 12.80 -8.39 -7.18
CA ILE A 87 14.07 -7.85 -7.69
C ILE A 87 14.83 -8.90 -8.50
N GLN A 88 14.64 -10.20 -8.17
CA GLN A 88 15.36 -11.32 -8.77
C GLN A 88 14.42 -12.12 -9.70
N PRO A 89 14.47 -11.86 -11.00
CA PRO A 89 13.49 -12.45 -11.92
C PRO A 89 13.81 -13.88 -12.34
N VAL A 90 15.07 -14.20 -12.50
CA VAL A 90 15.55 -15.47 -13.04
C VAL A 90 16.93 -15.77 -12.50
N ILE A 91 17.16 -16.96 -11.96
CA ILE A 91 18.51 -17.45 -11.69
C ILE A 91 19.03 -18.03 -13.01
N MET A 92 19.92 -17.30 -13.69
CA MET A 92 20.67 -17.83 -14.80
C MET A 92 21.75 -18.78 -14.29
N SER A 93 21.74 -20.05 -14.70
CA SER A 93 22.85 -20.97 -14.44
C SER A 93 24.09 -20.54 -15.20
N MET A 94 25.27 -20.74 -14.60
CA MET A 94 26.57 -20.44 -15.24
C MET A 94 26.85 -21.27 -16.52
N ASN A 95 26.01 -22.24 -16.86
CA ASN A 95 26.14 -23.10 -18.04
C ASN A 95 25.17 -22.73 -19.17
N GLY A 96 24.52 -21.56 -19.13
CA GLY A 96 23.63 -21.09 -20.20
C GLY A 96 22.28 -21.83 -20.29
N MET A 97 22.01 -22.79 -19.41
CA MET A 97 20.65 -23.30 -19.26
C MET A 97 19.85 -22.41 -18.35
N MET A 98 18.65 -22.06 -18.78
CA MET A 98 17.69 -21.37 -17.91
C MET A 98 17.39 -22.24 -16.70
N VAL A 99 17.86 -21.81 -15.53
CA VAL A 99 17.45 -22.39 -14.28
C VAL A 99 16.22 -21.61 -13.82
N GLU A 100 15.21 -22.36 -13.51
CA GLU A 100 13.93 -22.05 -12.86
C GLU A 100 13.74 -20.61 -12.42
N SER A 101 12.74 -19.97 -12.98
CA SER A 101 12.26 -18.64 -12.55
C SER A 101 11.85 -18.73 -11.07
N VAL A 102 12.13 -17.67 -10.30
CA VAL A 102 11.57 -17.52 -8.94
C VAL A 102 10.03 -17.64 -8.94
N TYR A 103 9.42 -17.56 -10.12
CA TYR A 103 8.00 -17.73 -10.36
C TYR A 103 7.57 -19.17 -10.68
N ASP A 104 8.46 -20.17 -10.58
CA ASP A 104 8.09 -21.57 -10.87
C ASP A 104 7.17 -22.15 -9.78
N GLU A 105 7.20 -21.59 -8.56
CA GLU A 105 6.16 -21.87 -7.56
C GLU A 105 4.76 -21.34 -8.01
N LEU A 106 4.72 -20.57 -9.09
CA LEU A 106 3.51 -19.99 -9.70
C LEU A 106 3.28 -20.54 -11.12
N ALA A 107 3.69 -21.77 -11.40
CA ALA A 107 3.66 -22.38 -12.73
C ALA A 107 2.25 -22.43 -13.35
N GLU A 108 1.19 -22.50 -12.54
CA GLU A 108 -0.20 -22.48 -13.00
C GLU A 108 -0.68 -21.10 -13.46
N GLY A 109 0.08 -20.03 -13.17
CA GLY A 109 -0.28 -18.67 -13.50
C GLY A 109 -1.29 -18.03 -12.56
N ALA A 110 -1.59 -16.76 -12.80
CA ALA A 110 -2.62 -16.01 -12.11
C ALA A 110 -3.49 -15.22 -13.11
N ASP A 111 -4.81 -15.25 -12.91
CA ASP A 111 -5.74 -14.45 -13.73
C ASP A 111 -5.61 -12.96 -13.44
N TYR A 112 -5.36 -12.62 -12.17
CA TYR A 112 -5.22 -11.23 -11.70
C TYR A 112 -3.98 -11.08 -10.82
N ILE A 113 -3.33 -9.93 -10.94
CA ILE A 113 -2.15 -9.60 -10.15
C ILE A 113 -2.40 -8.26 -9.42
N ILE A 114 -2.06 -8.21 -8.14
CA ILE A 114 -2.03 -6.97 -7.36
C ILE A 114 -0.60 -6.79 -6.86
N ASP A 115 0.10 -5.81 -7.42
CA ASP A 115 1.47 -5.50 -7.03
C ASP A 115 1.50 -4.38 -5.97
N ALA A 116 1.60 -4.79 -4.72
CA ALA A 116 1.80 -3.93 -3.56
C ALA A 116 3.24 -4.04 -2.99
N ALA A 117 4.17 -4.61 -3.76
CA ALA A 117 5.56 -4.78 -3.34
C ALA A 117 6.35 -3.49 -3.47
N SER A 118 6.64 -2.85 -2.35
CA SER A 118 7.52 -1.69 -2.29
C SER A 118 8.00 -1.44 -0.87
N ASN A 119 9.26 -1.06 -0.70
CA ASN A 119 9.78 -0.54 0.56
C ASN A 119 9.40 0.95 0.66
N ALA A 120 8.19 1.23 1.15
CA ALA A 120 7.59 2.58 1.16
C ALA A 120 7.83 3.35 2.47
N SER A 121 8.69 2.86 3.37
CA SER A 121 9.06 3.56 4.60
C SER A 121 10.30 4.44 4.38
N PRO A 122 10.33 5.68 4.90
CA PRO A 122 11.44 6.63 4.71
C PRO A 122 12.82 6.09 5.08
N ASN A 123 12.93 5.17 6.04
CA ASN A 123 14.21 4.54 6.39
C ASN A 123 14.86 3.83 5.20
N PHE A 124 14.05 3.13 4.39
CA PHE A 124 14.57 2.42 3.22
C PHE A 124 15.09 3.38 2.14
N PHE A 125 14.54 4.59 2.05
CA PHE A 125 14.98 5.59 1.05
C PHE A 125 16.42 6.07 1.33
N SER A 126 16.86 6.03 2.57
CA SER A 126 18.23 6.39 2.95
C SER A 126 19.18 5.20 3.09
N GLN A 127 18.67 4.03 3.51
CA GLN A 127 19.50 2.85 3.80
C GLN A 127 19.65 1.92 2.59
N GLU A 128 18.59 1.78 1.79
CA GLU A 128 18.51 0.81 0.67
C GLU A 128 17.92 1.47 -0.60
N PRO A 129 18.38 2.66 -1.03
CA PRO A 129 17.76 3.39 -2.15
C PRO A 129 17.82 2.63 -3.48
N VAL A 130 18.87 1.85 -3.70
CA VAL A 130 19.02 1.04 -4.92
C VAL A 130 17.98 -0.08 -4.96
N GLU A 131 17.76 -0.77 -3.84
CA GLU A 131 16.75 -1.81 -3.71
C GLU A 131 15.33 -1.26 -3.86
N VAL A 132 15.08 -0.07 -3.31
CA VAL A 132 13.79 0.65 -3.52
C VAL A 132 13.54 0.87 -5.01
N MET A 133 14.54 1.36 -5.76
CA MET A 133 14.40 1.57 -7.21
C MET A 133 14.21 0.27 -7.97
N LYS A 134 15.04 -0.75 -7.70
CA LYS A 134 14.94 -2.07 -8.37
C LYS A 134 13.60 -2.75 -8.11
N ALA A 135 13.11 -2.73 -6.87
CA ALA A 135 11.81 -3.32 -6.53
C ALA A 135 10.66 -2.67 -7.31
N ASN A 136 10.68 -1.34 -7.45
CA ASN A 136 9.63 -0.62 -8.17
C ASN A 136 9.75 -0.76 -9.69
N ILE A 137 10.95 -0.76 -10.27
CA ILE A 137 11.16 -0.77 -11.73
C ILE A 137 11.23 -2.20 -12.25
N ASN A 138 12.20 -2.99 -11.77
CA ASN A 138 12.39 -4.36 -12.24
C ASN A 138 11.23 -5.25 -11.80
N GLY A 139 10.77 -5.09 -10.54
CA GLY A 139 9.67 -5.87 -10.01
C GLY A 139 8.40 -5.75 -10.85
N VAL A 140 8.02 -4.53 -11.23
CA VAL A 140 6.87 -4.30 -12.13
C VAL A 140 7.06 -4.96 -13.49
N SER A 141 8.27 -4.80 -14.10
CA SER A 141 8.59 -5.44 -15.38
C SER A 141 8.40 -6.94 -15.32
N HIS A 142 9.03 -7.59 -14.33
CA HIS A 142 8.95 -9.05 -14.15
C HIS A 142 7.52 -9.55 -13.92
N LEU A 143 6.73 -8.83 -13.13
CA LEU A 143 5.34 -9.21 -12.87
C LEU A 143 4.45 -9.07 -14.10
N ILE A 144 4.65 -8.03 -14.92
CA ILE A 144 3.91 -7.88 -16.17
C ILE A 144 4.33 -8.97 -17.18
N GLU A 145 5.62 -9.26 -17.32
CA GLU A 145 6.13 -10.33 -18.20
C GLU A 145 5.60 -11.70 -17.78
N TYR A 146 5.64 -12.01 -16.48
CA TYR A 146 5.00 -13.22 -15.93
C TYR A 146 3.49 -13.24 -16.27
N GLY A 147 2.78 -12.14 -16.02
CA GLY A 147 1.36 -12.04 -16.30
C GLY A 147 1.03 -12.25 -17.77
N LEU A 148 1.79 -11.66 -18.70
CA LEU A 148 1.63 -11.84 -20.14
C LEU A 148 1.87 -13.29 -20.57
N LYS A 149 2.93 -13.93 -20.04
CA LYS A 149 3.24 -15.34 -20.29
C LYS A 149 2.08 -16.26 -19.89
N HIS A 150 1.43 -15.96 -18.77
CA HIS A 150 0.32 -16.74 -18.20
C HIS A 150 -1.06 -16.19 -18.55
N ARG A 151 -1.15 -15.23 -19.49
CA ARG A 151 -2.43 -14.66 -19.99
C ARG A 151 -3.28 -14.05 -18.89
N MET A 152 -2.62 -13.32 -17.96
CA MET A 152 -3.36 -12.55 -16.94
C MET A 152 -4.42 -11.65 -17.58
N LYS A 153 -5.53 -11.47 -16.90
CA LYS A 153 -6.63 -10.59 -17.34
C LYS A 153 -6.34 -9.14 -17.02
N ARG A 154 -5.79 -8.88 -15.83
CA ARG A 154 -5.46 -7.53 -15.37
C ARG A 154 -4.46 -7.55 -14.22
N MET A 155 -3.64 -6.51 -14.16
CA MET A 155 -2.80 -6.17 -13.02
C MET A 155 -3.21 -4.83 -12.45
N VAL A 156 -3.27 -4.72 -11.10
CA VAL A 156 -3.30 -3.42 -10.41
C VAL A 156 -1.93 -3.16 -9.83
N TYR A 157 -1.30 -2.07 -10.28
CA TYR A 157 -0.05 -1.57 -9.73
C TYR A 157 -0.33 -0.55 -8.62
N VAL A 158 0.12 -0.84 -7.40
CA VAL A 158 -0.01 0.06 -6.26
C VAL A 158 1.11 1.09 -6.30
N SER A 159 0.78 2.28 -6.79
CA SER A 159 1.61 3.47 -6.84
C SER A 159 1.40 4.34 -5.60
N SER A 160 1.87 5.57 -5.63
CA SER A 160 1.86 6.50 -4.50
C SER A 160 1.58 7.92 -4.95
N GLY A 161 0.94 8.73 -4.10
CA GLY A 161 0.84 10.17 -4.29
C GLY A 161 2.20 10.90 -4.30
N GLU A 162 3.30 10.27 -3.86
CA GLU A 162 4.64 10.87 -3.96
C GLU A 162 5.13 11.06 -5.40
N ILE A 163 4.53 10.38 -6.38
CA ILE A 163 4.85 10.60 -7.79
C ILE A 163 4.63 12.06 -8.25
N TYR A 164 3.73 12.76 -7.57
CA TYR A 164 3.43 14.14 -7.93
C TYR A 164 4.60 15.10 -7.64
N GLY A 165 5.42 14.81 -6.63
CA GLY A 165 6.47 15.72 -6.19
C GLY A 165 5.91 16.96 -5.51
N GLU A 166 6.74 18.03 -5.41
CA GLU A 166 6.29 19.32 -4.85
C GLU A 166 5.42 20.04 -5.89
N GLY A 167 4.20 20.39 -5.51
CA GLY A 167 3.22 21.10 -6.32
C GLY A 167 3.12 22.58 -5.94
N ASP A 168 2.15 23.25 -6.54
CA ASP A 168 1.83 24.66 -6.30
C ASP A 168 0.87 24.90 -5.11
N GLY A 169 0.59 23.82 -4.34
CA GLY A 169 -0.37 23.84 -3.22
C GLY A 169 -1.81 23.56 -3.62
N SER A 170 -2.11 23.41 -4.90
CA SER A 170 -3.43 22.95 -5.36
C SER A 170 -3.62 21.45 -5.08
N GLU A 171 -4.85 20.98 -5.24
CA GLU A 171 -5.19 19.57 -5.15
C GLU A 171 -4.63 18.81 -6.36
N PHE A 172 -3.96 17.67 -6.14
CA PHE A 172 -3.42 16.85 -7.22
C PHE A 172 -4.53 16.10 -7.96
N THR A 173 -4.60 16.32 -9.26
CA THR A 173 -5.34 15.48 -10.20
C THR A 173 -4.40 14.44 -10.81
N GLU A 174 -4.93 13.43 -11.51
CA GLU A 174 -4.08 12.43 -12.19
C GLU A 174 -3.17 13.01 -13.29
N LYS A 175 -3.43 14.25 -13.72
CA LYS A 175 -2.62 15.00 -14.71
C LYS A 175 -1.57 15.90 -14.06
N SER A 176 -1.57 16.04 -12.74
CA SER A 176 -0.61 16.90 -12.04
C SER A 176 0.81 16.35 -12.14
N SER A 177 1.79 17.25 -12.22
CA SER A 177 3.22 16.91 -12.18
C SER A 177 3.96 18.06 -11.53
N GLY A 178 4.60 17.79 -10.40
CA GLY A 178 5.42 18.75 -9.66
C GLY A 178 6.90 18.36 -9.66
N TYR A 179 7.69 19.14 -8.94
CA TYR A 179 9.15 19.00 -8.90
C TYR A 179 9.58 17.79 -8.07
N VAL A 180 10.54 17.04 -8.59
CA VAL A 180 11.32 16.01 -7.88
C VAL A 180 12.78 16.26 -8.20
N ASP A 181 13.60 16.52 -7.15
CA ASP A 181 15.05 16.68 -7.31
C ASP A 181 15.71 15.31 -7.55
N CYS A 182 15.89 14.96 -8.83
CA CYS A 182 16.48 13.68 -9.23
C CYS A 182 17.97 13.53 -8.83
N ALA A 183 18.65 14.58 -8.41
CA ALA A 183 20.02 14.53 -7.88
C ALA A 183 20.07 14.19 -6.39
N SER A 184 18.93 14.13 -5.72
CA SER A 184 18.82 13.73 -4.32
C SER A 184 18.55 12.22 -4.19
N VAL A 185 19.24 11.56 -3.24
CA VAL A 185 18.98 10.16 -2.90
C VAL A 185 17.51 9.94 -2.49
N ARG A 186 16.89 10.94 -1.84
CA ARG A 186 15.47 10.89 -1.44
C ARG A 186 14.52 10.70 -2.63
N ALA A 187 14.93 11.11 -3.83
CA ALA A 187 14.14 10.92 -5.06
C ALA A 187 14.02 9.45 -5.52
N CYS A 188 14.77 8.51 -4.92
CA CYS A 188 14.74 7.09 -5.32
C CYS A 188 13.30 6.53 -5.37
N TYR A 189 12.48 6.89 -4.39
CA TYR A 189 11.09 6.40 -4.31
C TYR A 189 10.16 7.09 -5.32
N PRO A 190 9.96 8.42 -5.32
CA PRO A 190 9.06 9.05 -6.28
C PRO A 190 9.51 8.85 -7.73
N SER A 191 10.82 8.90 -8.03
CA SER A 191 11.33 8.70 -9.39
C SER A 191 11.11 7.26 -9.88
N SER A 192 11.36 6.25 -9.03
CA SER A 192 11.12 4.85 -9.42
C SER A 192 9.63 4.54 -9.57
N LYS A 193 8.75 5.14 -8.76
CA LYS A 193 7.30 5.01 -8.94
C LYS A 193 6.83 5.65 -10.25
N ARG A 194 7.37 6.83 -10.63
CA ARG A 194 7.12 7.45 -11.96
C ARG A 194 7.56 6.53 -13.10
N ALA A 195 8.79 6.00 -13.02
CA ALA A 195 9.32 5.08 -14.02
C ALA A 195 8.47 3.81 -14.15
N ALA A 196 8.04 3.23 -13.03
CA ALA A 196 7.18 2.06 -13.00
C ALA A 196 5.81 2.30 -13.62
N GLU A 197 5.17 3.46 -13.34
CA GLU A 197 3.93 3.83 -14.02
C GLU A 197 4.12 3.97 -15.54
N THR A 198 5.25 4.56 -15.97
CA THR A 198 5.59 4.68 -17.40
C THR A 198 5.78 3.29 -18.03
N LEU A 199 6.44 2.35 -17.32
CA LEU A 199 6.56 0.95 -17.77
C LEU A 199 5.18 0.29 -17.93
N CYS A 200 4.28 0.47 -16.97
CA CYS A 200 2.91 -0.05 -17.07
C CYS A 200 2.21 0.44 -18.36
N MET A 201 2.35 1.73 -18.66
CA MET A 201 1.79 2.32 -19.90
C MET A 201 2.47 1.75 -21.15
N ALA A 202 3.81 1.60 -21.14
CA ALA A 202 4.59 1.05 -22.26
C ALA A 202 4.20 -0.40 -22.55
N TYR A 203 4.13 -1.26 -21.55
CA TYR A 203 3.66 -2.64 -21.71
C TYR A 203 2.21 -2.71 -22.21
N GLY A 204 1.36 -1.78 -21.76
CA GLY A 204 0.00 -1.65 -22.27
C GLY A 204 -0.04 -1.33 -23.77
N ALA A 205 0.81 -0.41 -24.22
CA ALA A 205 0.88 0.01 -25.62
C ALA A 205 1.54 -1.03 -26.54
N GLU A 206 2.66 -1.62 -26.10
CA GLU A 206 3.50 -2.50 -26.91
C GLU A 206 3.00 -3.96 -26.92
N TYR A 207 2.63 -4.49 -25.75
CA TYR A 207 2.27 -5.91 -25.58
C TYR A 207 0.80 -6.15 -25.25
N GLY A 208 0.03 -5.10 -25.13
CA GLY A 208 -1.40 -5.26 -24.81
C GLY A 208 -1.70 -5.60 -23.36
N ALA A 209 -0.76 -5.44 -22.43
CA ALA A 209 -1.00 -5.69 -21.01
C ALA A 209 -2.13 -4.81 -20.46
N ASP A 210 -3.07 -5.40 -19.72
CA ASP A 210 -4.09 -4.64 -18.98
C ASP A 210 -3.57 -4.30 -17.58
N VAL A 211 -3.06 -3.09 -17.41
CA VAL A 211 -2.57 -2.60 -16.13
C VAL A 211 -3.34 -1.35 -15.73
N VAL A 212 -3.81 -1.33 -14.47
CA VAL A 212 -4.46 -0.18 -13.83
C VAL A 212 -3.60 0.29 -12.68
N ILE A 213 -3.46 1.60 -12.48
CA ILE A 213 -2.58 2.20 -11.49
C ILE A 213 -3.40 2.83 -10.36
N ALA A 214 -3.12 2.40 -9.11
CA ALA A 214 -3.70 2.96 -7.89
C ALA A 214 -2.69 3.88 -7.20
N ARG A 215 -2.85 5.21 -7.27
CA ARG A 215 -2.01 6.21 -6.59
C ARG A 215 -2.55 6.45 -5.19
N LEU A 216 -2.05 5.70 -4.21
CA LEU A 216 -2.50 5.82 -2.83
C LEU A 216 -1.98 7.09 -2.16
N SER A 217 -2.83 7.77 -1.40
CA SER A 217 -2.44 8.80 -0.45
C SER A 217 -1.80 8.18 0.80
N HIS A 218 -1.56 8.97 1.87
CA HIS A 218 -0.92 8.49 3.09
C HIS A 218 -1.77 7.43 3.78
N THR A 219 -1.45 6.16 3.48
CA THR A 219 -2.21 5.01 3.97
C THR A 219 -1.71 4.56 5.35
N TYR A 220 -2.65 4.35 6.28
CA TYR A 220 -2.41 3.91 7.66
C TYR A 220 -3.31 2.74 8.05
N GLY A 221 -2.97 2.04 9.12
CA GLY A 221 -3.74 0.92 9.68
C GLY A 221 -2.91 0.10 10.64
N SER A 222 -3.51 -0.87 11.33
CA SER A 222 -2.90 -1.67 12.40
C SER A 222 -1.80 -2.65 11.92
N GLY A 223 -1.75 -2.95 10.62
CA GLY A 223 -0.77 -3.89 10.05
C GLY A 223 0.63 -3.33 9.79
N PHE A 224 1.00 -2.16 10.34
CA PHE A 224 2.35 -1.63 10.22
C PHE A 224 3.38 -2.47 11.00
N THR A 225 4.64 -2.44 10.54
CA THR A 225 5.72 -3.21 11.15
C THR A 225 6.44 -2.42 12.23
N GLU A 226 7.20 -3.10 13.08
CA GLU A 226 8.06 -2.42 14.08
C GLU A 226 9.08 -1.47 13.43
N SER A 227 9.58 -1.82 12.24
CA SER A 227 10.51 -0.99 11.47
C SER A 227 9.85 0.17 10.73
N ASP A 228 8.51 0.27 10.72
CA ASP A 228 7.81 1.38 10.08
C ASP A 228 8.04 2.68 10.85
N ASN A 229 8.79 3.60 10.25
CA ASN A 229 9.12 4.90 10.85
C ASN A 229 8.25 6.05 10.34
N ARG A 230 7.15 5.76 9.64
CA ARG A 230 6.19 6.78 9.26
C ARG A 230 5.59 7.44 10.50
N VAL A 231 5.30 8.72 10.38
CA VAL A 231 4.90 9.57 11.50
C VAL A 231 3.73 9.02 12.32
N TYR A 232 2.71 8.47 11.66
CA TYR A 232 1.55 7.90 12.34
C TYR A 232 1.91 6.66 13.18
N ALA A 233 2.79 5.79 12.65
CA ALA A 233 3.23 4.58 13.35
C ALA A 233 4.07 4.94 14.59
N GLN A 234 4.90 6.00 14.51
CA GLN A 234 5.62 6.51 15.65
C GLN A 234 4.67 7.06 16.73
N PHE A 235 3.67 7.88 16.35
CA PHE A 235 2.70 8.43 17.28
C PHE A 235 1.91 7.33 18.00
N ILE A 236 1.45 6.31 17.27
CA ILE A 236 0.75 5.17 17.86
C ILE A 236 1.65 4.44 18.86
N ARG A 237 2.91 4.13 18.50
CA ARG A 237 3.84 3.48 19.43
C ARG A 237 4.11 4.29 20.69
N ASN A 238 4.27 5.61 20.57
CA ASN A 238 4.50 6.47 21.74
C ASN A 238 3.32 6.38 22.70
N VAL A 239 2.11 6.60 22.23
CA VAL A 239 0.93 6.59 23.12
C VAL A 239 0.66 5.23 23.74
N LEU A 240 0.92 4.13 23.04
CA LEU A 240 0.79 2.77 23.57
C LEU A 240 1.85 2.43 24.63
N ARG A 241 3.02 3.10 24.58
CA ARG A 241 4.04 3.03 25.65
C ARG A 241 3.72 3.94 26.85
N GLY A 242 2.63 4.68 26.79
CA GLY A 242 2.29 5.64 27.82
C GLY A 242 3.02 6.99 27.68
N GLU A 243 3.68 7.24 26.56
CA GLU A 243 4.47 8.44 26.29
C GLU A 243 3.61 9.52 25.62
N ASP A 244 3.94 10.79 25.82
CA ASP A 244 3.39 11.91 25.06
C ASP A 244 4.00 11.95 23.65
N ILE A 245 3.28 12.58 22.70
CA ILE A 245 3.76 12.77 21.34
C ILE A 245 4.63 14.02 21.26
N VAL A 246 5.90 13.86 20.89
CA VAL A 246 6.83 14.98 20.74
C VAL A 246 6.96 15.37 19.27
N LEU A 247 6.59 16.61 18.94
CA LEU A 247 6.78 17.18 17.62
C LEU A 247 8.05 18.03 17.57
N LYS A 248 8.95 17.70 16.61
CA LYS A 248 10.20 18.41 16.36
C LYS A 248 10.05 19.57 15.35
N SER A 249 8.83 19.85 14.93
CA SER A 249 8.46 20.95 14.04
C SER A 249 7.05 21.44 14.37
N LYS A 250 6.58 22.51 13.73
CA LYS A 250 5.19 23.01 13.90
C LYS A 250 4.12 22.03 13.42
N GLY A 251 4.49 21.00 12.65
CA GLY A 251 3.58 19.98 12.14
C GLY A 251 2.59 20.49 11.10
N GLU A 252 2.93 21.54 10.34
CA GLU A 252 2.06 22.21 9.37
C GLU A 252 1.86 21.45 8.06
N ALA A 253 2.73 20.45 7.78
CA ALA A 253 2.60 19.64 6.58
C ALA A 253 1.23 18.95 6.52
N PHE A 254 0.48 19.22 5.44
CA PHE A 254 -0.92 18.84 5.27
C PHE A 254 -1.02 17.60 4.38
N ARG A 255 -1.76 16.58 4.82
CA ARG A 255 -1.82 15.27 4.18
C ARG A 255 -3.24 14.75 4.07
N SER A 256 -3.51 14.02 3.00
CA SER A 256 -4.68 13.17 2.88
C SER A 256 -4.38 11.81 3.50
N TRP A 257 -5.16 11.42 4.50
CA TRP A 257 -5.01 10.15 5.21
C TRP A 257 -6.04 9.15 4.71
N LEU A 258 -5.59 7.94 4.41
CA LEU A 258 -6.42 6.87 3.87
C LEU A 258 -6.32 5.64 4.76
N TYR A 259 -7.45 5.18 5.29
CA TYR A 259 -7.46 3.94 6.06
C TYR A 259 -7.18 2.74 5.15
N VAL A 260 -6.41 1.76 5.65
CA VAL A 260 -5.95 0.64 4.84
C VAL A 260 -7.08 -0.23 4.28
N VAL A 261 -8.22 -0.32 4.99
CA VAL A 261 -9.40 -1.06 4.53
C VAL A 261 -10.04 -0.37 3.33
N ASP A 262 -10.13 0.97 3.35
CA ASP A 262 -10.57 1.75 2.18
C ASP A 262 -9.60 1.67 1.01
N ALA A 263 -8.28 1.60 1.28
CA ALA A 263 -7.28 1.38 0.24
C ALA A 263 -7.45 0.01 -0.43
N ALA A 264 -7.66 -1.05 0.36
CA ALA A 264 -7.91 -2.39 -0.16
C ALA A 264 -9.22 -2.45 -0.98
N HIS A 265 -10.29 -1.81 -0.50
CA HIS A 265 -11.54 -1.65 -1.24
C HIS A 265 -11.32 -0.97 -2.60
N ALA A 266 -10.57 0.14 -2.63
CA ALA A 266 -10.26 0.85 -3.87
C ALA A 266 -9.46 -0.02 -4.85
N ILE A 267 -8.44 -0.74 -4.37
CA ILE A 267 -7.62 -1.63 -5.19
C ILE A 267 -8.48 -2.74 -5.82
N LEU A 268 -9.38 -3.34 -5.06
CA LEU A 268 -10.30 -4.37 -5.57
C LEU A 268 -11.34 -3.78 -6.54
N ARG A 269 -11.84 -2.58 -6.29
CA ARG A 269 -12.69 -1.85 -7.24
C ARG A 269 -11.96 -1.58 -8.55
N LEU A 270 -10.70 -1.13 -8.50
CA LEU A 270 -9.88 -0.91 -9.69
C LEU A 270 -9.54 -2.21 -10.43
N LEU A 271 -9.36 -3.31 -9.70
CA LEU A 271 -9.17 -4.64 -10.31
C LEU A 271 -10.36 -5.04 -11.17
N LEU A 272 -11.58 -4.73 -10.72
CA LEU A 272 -12.83 -5.10 -11.39
C LEU A 272 -13.28 -4.10 -12.45
N ASP A 273 -13.19 -2.80 -12.17
CA ASP A 273 -13.87 -1.75 -12.91
C ASP A 273 -12.94 -0.66 -13.45
N GLY A 274 -11.64 -0.67 -13.09
CA GLY A 274 -10.68 0.29 -13.60
C GLY A 274 -10.53 0.20 -15.12
N GLU A 275 -10.36 1.33 -15.80
CA GLU A 275 -10.05 1.36 -17.22
C GLU A 275 -8.58 1.00 -17.47
N ARG A 276 -8.34 0.14 -18.45
CA ARG A 276 -7.00 -0.26 -18.87
C ARG A 276 -6.11 0.95 -19.14
N SER A 277 -4.86 0.87 -18.74
CA SER A 277 -3.84 1.91 -18.93
C SER A 277 -4.26 3.27 -18.34
N ASN A 278 -4.93 3.24 -17.21
CA ASN A 278 -5.36 4.43 -16.49
C ASN A 278 -4.82 4.45 -15.06
N ALA A 279 -4.48 5.65 -14.58
CA ALA A 279 -4.15 5.91 -13.19
C ALA A 279 -5.33 6.55 -12.46
N TYR A 280 -5.45 6.24 -11.16
CA TYR A 280 -6.51 6.74 -10.29
C TYR A 280 -5.92 7.20 -8.96
N ASN A 281 -6.28 8.40 -8.54
CA ASN A 281 -6.03 8.85 -7.17
C ASN A 281 -6.92 8.09 -6.21
N VAL A 282 -6.32 7.52 -5.17
CA VAL A 282 -7.03 6.82 -4.09
C VAL A 282 -6.75 7.54 -2.78
N ALA A 283 -7.71 8.33 -2.34
CA ALA A 283 -7.59 9.19 -1.17
C ALA A 283 -8.96 9.46 -0.53
N HIS A 284 -8.97 9.82 0.73
CA HIS A 284 -10.16 10.30 1.41
C HIS A 284 -10.14 11.83 1.46
N SER A 285 -10.94 12.49 0.61
CA SER A 285 -10.92 13.95 0.46
C SER A 285 -11.32 14.70 1.72
N GLU A 286 -12.10 14.10 2.64
CA GLU A 286 -12.51 14.69 3.91
C GLU A 286 -11.55 14.39 5.06
N SER A 287 -10.57 13.49 4.86
CA SER A 287 -9.54 13.12 5.84
C SER A 287 -8.22 13.86 5.61
N ASN A 288 -8.31 15.13 5.23
CA ASN A 288 -7.18 16.02 4.98
C ASN A 288 -6.85 16.81 6.25
N ILE A 289 -5.78 16.40 6.96
CA ILE A 289 -5.35 17.08 8.19
C ILE A 289 -3.83 17.24 8.23
N SER A 290 -3.36 18.21 9.03
CA SER A 290 -1.93 18.43 9.25
C SER A 290 -1.33 17.35 10.17
N ILE A 291 0.01 17.22 10.16
CA ILE A 291 0.74 16.35 11.09
C ILE A 291 0.44 16.70 12.54
N ARG A 292 0.31 18.02 12.85
CA ARG A 292 -0.09 18.49 14.17
C ARG A 292 -1.50 17.99 14.56
N GLN A 293 -2.48 18.17 13.67
CA GLN A 293 -3.85 17.72 13.93
C GLN A 293 -3.92 16.20 14.11
N LEU A 294 -3.11 15.44 13.35
CA LEU A 294 -2.99 14.00 13.54
C LEU A 294 -2.40 13.64 14.91
N ALA A 295 -1.33 14.32 15.33
CA ALA A 295 -0.75 14.12 16.65
C ALA A 295 -1.75 14.40 17.78
N GLU A 296 -2.49 15.52 17.68
CA GLU A 296 -3.52 15.91 18.63
C GLU A 296 -4.69 14.87 18.66
N LEU A 297 -5.09 14.35 17.50
CA LEU A 297 -6.12 13.30 17.41
C LEU A 297 -5.68 12.01 18.13
N ILE A 298 -4.49 11.50 17.83
CA ILE A 298 -3.97 10.25 18.42
C ILE A 298 -3.74 10.41 19.92
N ALA A 299 -3.13 11.53 20.33
CA ALA A 299 -2.90 11.84 21.75
C ALA A 299 -4.22 11.91 22.54
N ARG A 300 -5.23 12.60 22.02
CA ARG A 300 -6.55 12.69 22.64
C ARG A 300 -7.20 11.32 22.81
N LYS A 301 -7.16 10.44 21.80
CA LYS A 301 -7.74 9.09 21.86
C LYS A 301 -7.05 8.21 22.90
N ALA A 302 -5.77 8.43 23.16
CA ALA A 302 -4.98 7.66 24.14
C ALA A 302 -4.83 8.38 25.51
N ASN A 303 -5.52 9.49 25.74
CA ASN A 303 -5.38 10.34 26.93
C ASN A 303 -3.92 10.76 27.20
N ARG A 304 -3.23 11.23 26.14
CA ARG A 304 -1.86 11.76 26.13
C ARG A 304 -1.84 13.18 25.63
N LYS A 305 -0.67 13.84 25.67
CA LYS A 305 -0.47 15.22 25.23
C LYS A 305 0.44 15.27 24.00
N VAL A 306 0.37 16.39 23.30
CA VAL A 306 1.36 16.77 22.27
C VAL A 306 2.28 17.81 22.89
N VAL A 307 3.58 17.55 22.80
CA VAL A 307 4.66 18.42 23.28
C VAL A 307 5.46 18.91 22.07
N PHE A 308 5.74 20.22 22.02
CA PHE A 308 6.57 20.79 20.98
C PHE A 308 8.00 20.98 21.52
N ASP A 309 8.95 20.30 20.88
CA ASP A 309 10.38 20.41 21.12
C ASP A 309 11.06 20.78 19.81
N ILE A 310 10.90 22.04 19.42
CA ILE A 310 11.35 22.58 18.14
C ILE A 310 12.77 23.15 18.34
N PRO A 311 13.81 22.64 17.62
CA PRO A 311 15.14 23.22 17.67
C PRO A 311 15.15 24.69 17.27
N GLU A 312 15.98 25.51 17.90
CA GLU A 312 16.12 26.94 17.57
C GLU A 312 16.68 27.17 16.16
N GLU A 313 17.47 26.24 15.64
CA GLU A 313 17.93 26.24 14.25
C GLU A 313 17.09 25.26 13.43
N ASP A 314 16.60 25.73 12.27
CA ASP A 314 15.82 24.93 11.32
C ASP A 314 16.73 23.91 10.61
N VAL A 315 17.18 22.89 11.35
CA VAL A 315 17.92 21.76 10.80
C VAL A 315 16.93 20.94 9.97
N GLN A 316 16.84 21.22 8.69
CA GLN A 316 16.13 20.39 7.74
C GLN A 316 16.71 18.97 7.80
N GLN A 317 16.07 18.10 8.56
CA GLN A 317 16.43 16.68 8.58
C GLN A 317 16.11 16.09 7.20
N GLY A 318 17.15 15.59 6.51
CA GLY A 318 17.10 15.10 5.13
C GLY A 318 16.13 13.95 4.82
N ASN A 319 15.31 13.51 5.77
CA ASN A 319 14.32 12.44 5.63
C ASN A 319 12.85 12.93 5.55
N THR A 320 12.61 14.23 5.53
CA THR A 320 11.24 14.76 5.40
C THR A 320 10.77 14.69 3.95
N THR A 321 9.49 14.36 3.77
CA THR A 321 8.85 14.51 2.45
C THR A 321 8.82 15.98 2.08
N PRO A 322 9.39 16.40 0.94
CA PRO A 322 9.45 17.80 0.54
C PRO A 322 8.06 18.40 0.24
N ILE A 323 7.04 17.56 0.02
CA ILE A 323 5.69 18.01 -0.29
C ILE A 323 5.05 18.65 0.94
N THR A 324 4.71 19.93 0.87
CA THR A 324 4.10 20.68 1.96
C THR A 324 2.60 20.41 2.08
N LYS A 325 1.91 20.26 0.95
CA LYS A 325 0.49 19.92 0.88
C LYS A 325 0.24 18.79 -0.11
N ALA A 326 -0.30 17.68 0.38
CA ALA A 326 -0.63 16.51 -0.43
C ALA A 326 -2.12 16.17 -0.25
N THR A 327 -2.97 16.81 -1.05
CA THR A 327 -4.40 16.55 -1.18
C THR A 327 -4.72 16.12 -2.61
N PHE A 328 -5.75 15.30 -2.81
CA PHE A 328 -5.97 14.59 -4.07
C PHE A 328 -7.42 14.72 -4.52
N ASN A 329 -7.62 15.07 -5.78
CA ASN A 329 -8.92 14.92 -6.45
C ASN A 329 -9.19 13.43 -6.67
N THR A 330 -10.39 12.98 -6.33
CA THR A 330 -10.81 11.57 -6.40
C THR A 330 -12.04 11.35 -7.27
N ASP A 331 -12.41 12.33 -8.07
CA ASP A 331 -13.63 12.25 -8.91
C ASP A 331 -13.58 11.07 -9.88
N LYS A 332 -12.38 10.76 -10.40
CA LYS A 332 -12.19 9.66 -11.34
C LYS A 332 -12.50 8.30 -10.74
N ILE A 333 -12.04 8.01 -9.53
CA ILE A 333 -12.36 6.72 -8.87
C ILE A 333 -13.80 6.73 -8.32
N LYS A 334 -14.31 7.87 -7.88
CA LYS A 334 -15.72 8.01 -7.46
C LYS A 334 -16.68 7.70 -8.60
N ALA A 335 -16.31 8.05 -9.85
CA ALA A 335 -17.12 7.69 -11.03
C ALA A 335 -17.23 6.18 -11.26
N LEU A 336 -16.31 5.35 -10.70
CA LEU A 336 -16.42 3.89 -10.67
C LEU A 336 -17.28 3.37 -9.50
N GLY A 337 -17.91 4.26 -8.73
CA GLY A 337 -18.74 3.91 -7.58
C GLY A 337 -17.97 3.67 -6.27
N TRP A 338 -16.65 3.88 -6.24
CA TRP A 338 -15.90 3.79 -4.99
C TRP A 338 -16.07 5.05 -4.13
N LYS A 339 -16.22 4.86 -2.84
CA LYS A 339 -16.14 5.90 -1.82
C LYS A 339 -15.45 5.34 -0.57
N PRO A 340 -14.67 6.16 0.17
CA PRO A 340 -14.17 5.74 1.47
C PRO A 340 -15.31 5.58 2.47
N LEU A 341 -15.19 4.63 3.39
CA LEU A 341 -16.20 4.31 4.42
C LEU A 341 -15.80 4.79 5.82
N PHE A 342 -14.52 5.09 6.03
CA PHE A 342 -13.96 5.40 7.34
C PHE A 342 -13.26 6.75 7.32
N ASP A 343 -13.74 7.69 8.14
CA ASP A 343 -13.03 8.94 8.32
C ASP A 343 -11.73 8.78 9.14
N VAL A 344 -10.94 9.84 9.21
CA VAL A 344 -9.64 9.82 9.88
C VAL A 344 -9.78 9.53 11.38
N GLU A 345 -10.88 9.97 12.03
CA GLU A 345 -11.10 9.79 13.45
C GLU A 345 -11.49 8.35 13.79
N GLU A 346 -12.39 7.75 13.01
CA GLU A 346 -12.81 6.36 13.12
C GLU A 346 -11.65 5.42 12.83
N GLY A 347 -10.98 5.59 11.70
CA GLY A 347 -9.89 4.70 11.26
C GLY A 347 -8.69 4.70 12.22
N PHE A 348 -8.26 5.87 12.76
CA PHE A 348 -7.20 5.90 13.78
C PHE A 348 -7.67 5.34 15.14
N GLY A 349 -8.96 5.51 15.49
CA GLY A 349 -9.53 4.86 16.66
C GLY A 349 -9.45 3.34 16.59
N HIS A 350 -9.86 2.76 15.47
CA HIS A 350 -9.80 1.32 15.22
C HIS A 350 -8.35 0.82 15.18
N THR A 351 -7.46 1.57 14.51
CA THR A 351 -6.03 1.23 14.45
C THR A 351 -5.39 1.15 15.83
N LEU A 352 -5.67 2.12 16.73
CA LEU A 352 -5.16 2.11 18.10
C LEU A 352 -5.67 0.89 18.88
N GLN A 353 -6.97 0.60 18.83
CA GLN A 353 -7.58 -0.52 19.54
C GLN A 353 -7.01 -1.87 19.07
N ASP A 354 -6.79 -2.05 17.76
CA ASP A 354 -6.25 -3.29 17.23
C ASP A 354 -4.80 -3.51 17.64
N VAL A 355 -3.95 -2.45 17.61
CA VAL A 355 -2.55 -2.56 18.01
C VAL A 355 -2.45 -2.82 19.53
N GLU A 356 -3.25 -2.13 20.34
CA GLU A 356 -3.31 -2.36 21.79
C GLU A 356 -3.71 -3.81 22.12
N LYS A 357 -4.76 -4.34 21.46
CA LYS A 357 -5.20 -5.73 21.62
C LYS A 357 -4.14 -6.74 21.17
N SER A 358 -3.32 -6.41 20.17
CA SER A 358 -2.25 -7.28 19.70
C SER A 358 -1.06 -7.36 20.67
N LEU A 359 -0.78 -6.28 21.40
CA LEU A 359 0.29 -6.22 22.42
C LEU A 359 -0.10 -6.89 23.74
N SER A 360 -1.40 -7.09 23.97
CA SER A 360 -1.94 -7.72 25.18
C SER A 360 -2.06 -9.25 25.05
N ARG A 361 -1.73 -9.81 23.89
CA ARG A 361 -1.71 -11.26 23.61
C ARG A 361 -0.30 -11.81 23.61
#